data_069f1daf19ff71eb2f7a3ed76d9a0175
#
_entry.id   069f1daf19ff71eb2f7a3ed76d9a0175
#
_cell.length_a   1.000
_cell.length_b   1.000
_cell.length_c   1.000
_cell.angle_alpha   90.00
_cell.angle_beta   90.00
_cell.angle_gamma   90.00
#
_symmetry.space_group_name_H-M   'P 1'
#
loop_
_entity.id
_entity.type
_entity.pdbx_description
1 polymer ?
#
loop_
_entity_poly.entity_id
_entity_poly.type
_entity_poly.pdbx_seq_one_letter_code
_entity_poly.pdbx_strand_id
1 'polypeptide(L)'
;MDKNGLDQIDQDYLKHLIYDHSGGPVGLETLAAQMGEQKDSIEDIIEPYLIQKGFLQKTPRGRVATKTAINKLELKLNKNETKNK
;
A
#
# COMPACT_ATOMS: atom_id res chain seq x y z
N MET A 1 -2.93 2.26 -16.35
CA MET A 1 -3.63 2.60 -15.11
C MET A 1 -4.58 1.49 -14.71
N ASP A 2 -4.62 1.21 -13.45
CA ASP A 2 -5.44 0.12 -12.92
C ASP A 2 -6.92 0.51 -12.92
N LYS A 3 -7.78 -0.40 -13.36
CA LYS A 3 -9.21 -0.14 -13.37
C LYS A 3 -9.78 0.06 -11.98
N ASN A 4 -9.10 -0.44 -10.99
CA ASN A 4 -9.53 -0.29 -9.60
C ASN A 4 -9.07 1.01 -9.00
N GLY A 5 -8.40 1.85 -9.80
CA GLY A 5 -7.95 3.13 -9.33
C GLY A 5 -6.62 3.11 -8.61
N LEU A 6 -5.90 2.00 -8.68
CA LEU A 6 -4.60 1.89 -8.07
C LEU A 6 -3.51 2.00 -9.13
N ASP A 7 -2.73 3.06 -9.05
CA ASP A 7 -1.56 3.22 -9.90
C ASP A 7 -0.42 2.33 -9.39
N GLN A 8 0.61 2.25 -10.20
CA GLN A 8 1.77 1.44 -9.81
C GLN A 8 2.35 1.91 -8.47
N ILE A 9 2.40 3.23 -8.26
CA ILE A 9 2.98 3.75 -7.04
C ILE A 9 2.12 3.41 -5.82
N ASP A 10 0.79 3.40 -5.99
CA ASP A 10 -0.10 3.00 -4.91
C ASP A 10 0.10 1.54 -4.56
N GLN A 11 0.27 0.70 -5.56
CA GLN A 11 0.50 -0.72 -5.34
C GLN A 11 1.84 -0.95 -4.66
N ASP A 12 2.86 -0.21 -5.05
CA ASP A 12 4.17 -0.32 -4.42
C ASP A 12 4.09 0.05 -2.95
N TYR A 13 3.36 1.11 -2.64
CA TYR A 13 3.17 1.53 -1.27
C TYR A 13 2.54 0.40 -0.44
N LEU A 14 1.46 -0.17 -0.95
CA LEU A 14 0.78 -1.24 -0.25
C LEU A 14 1.62 -2.50 -0.15
N LYS A 15 2.39 -2.81 -1.17
CA LYS A 15 3.27 -3.97 -1.14
C LYS A 15 4.31 -3.85 -0.03
N HIS A 16 4.94 -2.70 0.06
CA HIS A 16 5.93 -2.51 1.12
C HIS A 16 5.27 -2.60 2.49
N LEU A 17 4.12 -1.97 2.63
CA LEU A 17 3.43 -1.97 3.91
C LEU A 17 2.99 -3.38 4.31
N ILE A 18 2.46 -4.13 3.39
CA ILE A 18 1.89 -5.44 3.69
C ILE A 18 2.96 -6.52 3.78
N TYR A 19 3.85 -6.57 2.81
CA TYR A 19 4.82 -7.68 2.75
C TYR A 19 6.07 -7.43 3.54
N ASP A 20 6.56 -6.20 3.55
CA ASP A 20 7.78 -5.90 4.28
C ASP A 20 7.52 -5.70 5.76
N HIS A 21 6.32 -5.27 6.12
CA HIS A 21 6.00 -4.90 7.51
C HIS A 21 4.76 -5.59 8.03
N SER A 22 4.31 -6.61 7.35
CA SER A 22 3.17 -7.42 7.79
C SER A 22 1.91 -6.58 8.03
N GLY A 23 1.73 -5.55 7.22
CA GLY A 23 0.58 -4.69 7.36
C GLY A 23 0.77 -3.51 8.28
N GLY A 24 1.94 -3.38 8.83
CA GLY A 24 2.25 -2.30 9.74
C GLY A 24 2.03 -2.67 11.19
N PRO A 25 2.14 -1.69 12.10
CA PRO A 25 2.36 -0.27 11.82
C PRO A 25 3.80 0.04 11.41
N VAL A 26 3.94 1.00 10.51
CA VAL A 26 5.25 1.41 10.01
C VAL A 26 5.22 2.91 9.77
N GLY A 27 6.33 3.57 10.05
CA GLY A 27 6.43 5.01 9.89
C GLY A 27 6.52 5.42 8.43
N LEU A 28 6.07 6.63 8.15
CA LEU A 28 6.10 7.16 6.80
C LEU A 28 7.53 7.26 6.28
N GLU A 29 8.46 7.61 7.14
CA GLU A 29 9.85 7.76 6.72
C GLU A 29 10.42 6.45 6.18
N THR A 30 10.09 5.36 6.84
CA THR A 30 10.55 4.05 6.40
C THR A 30 9.97 3.71 5.02
N LEU A 31 8.68 3.93 4.85
CA LEU A 31 8.03 3.66 3.57
C LEU A 31 8.61 4.54 2.47
N ALA A 32 8.82 5.81 2.76
CA ALA A 32 9.37 6.73 1.77
C ALA A 32 10.75 6.29 1.32
N ALA A 33 11.58 5.88 2.26
CA ALA A 33 12.92 5.42 1.94
C ALA A 33 12.88 4.17 1.06
N GLN A 34 11.98 3.25 1.38
CA GLN A 34 11.87 2.01 0.61
C GLN A 34 11.37 2.26 -0.80
N MET A 35 10.48 3.24 -0.95
CA MET A 35 9.92 3.55 -2.25
C MET A 35 10.77 4.50 -3.08
N GLY A 36 11.75 5.13 -2.44
CA GLY A 36 12.54 6.14 -3.14
C GLY A 36 11.75 7.41 -3.40
N GLU A 37 10.75 7.68 -2.56
CA GLU A 37 9.88 8.85 -2.71
C GLU A 37 10.06 9.79 -1.54
N GLN A 38 9.64 11.04 -1.75
CA GLN A 38 9.66 12.01 -0.67
C GLN A 38 8.44 11.84 0.21
N LYS A 39 8.62 12.07 1.51
CA LYS A 39 7.53 11.94 2.47
C LYS A 39 6.34 12.82 2.11
N ASP A 40 6.63 14.05 1.70
CA ASP A 40 5.56 14.99 1.39
C ASP A 40 4.69 14.48 0.24
N SER A 41 5.32 13.90 -0.78
CA SER A 41 4.58 13.37 -1.92
C SER A 41 3.67 12.24 -1.50
N ILE A 42 4.19 11.35 -0.67
CA ILE A 42 3.38 10.22 -0.20
C ILE A 42 2.22 10.71 0.64
N GLU A 43 2.51 11.62 1.57
CA GLU A 43 1.50 12.09 2.49
C GLU A 43 0.42 12.90 1.80
N ASP A 44 0.79 13.70 0.80
CA ASP A 44 -0.15 14.60 0.16
C ASP A 44 -0.92 13.96 -1.00
N ILE A 45 -0.32 12.96 -1.64
CA ILE A 45 -0.90 12.41 -2.87
C ILE A 45 -1.36 10.96 -2.70
N ILE A 46 -0.49 10.12 -2.17
CA ILE A 46 -0.76 8.68 -2.12
C ILE A 46 -1.65 8.31 -0.95
N GLU A 47 -1.31 8.76 0.25
CA GLU A 47 -2.03 8.34 1.44
C GLU A 47 -3.49 8.82 1.47
N PRO A 48 -3.78 10.06 1.10
CA PRO A 48 -5.19 10.49 1.11
C PRO A 48 -6.06 9.63 0.21
N TYR A 49 -5.55 9.25 -0.94
CA TYR A 49 -6.28 8.40 -1.85
C TYR A 49 -6.53 7.02 -1.26
N LEU A 50 -5.49 6.43 -0.68
CA LEU A 50 -5.62 5.10 -0.10
C LEU A 50 -6.54 5.10 1.12
N ILE A 51 -6.49 6.16 1.91
CA ILE A 51 -7.38 6.28 3.05
C ILE A 51 -8.82 6.40 2.58
N GLN A 52 -9.05 7.20 1.56
CA GLN A 52 -10.39 7.39 1.02
C GLN A 52 -10.96 6.07 0.48
N LYS A 53 -10.12 5.25 -0.11
CA LYS A 53 -10.54 3.95 -0.64
C LYS A 53 -10.69 2.89 0.45
N GLY A 54 -10.28 3.19 1.65
CA GLY A 54 -10.38 2.23 2.74
C GLY A 54 -9.26 1.22 2.78
N PHE A 55 -8.13 1.54 2.14
CA PHE A 55 -7.00 0.62 2.10
C PHE A 55 -5.97 0.92 3.16
N LEU A 56 -6.01 2.10 3.75
CA LEU A 56 -4.96 2.55 4.65
C LEU A 56 -5.56 3.22 5.88
N GLN A 57 -4.93 3.00 7.03
CA GLN A 57 -5.28 3.71 8.27
C GLN A 57 -4.04 4.32 8.87
N LYS A 58 -4.19 5.52 9.39
CA LYS A 58 -3.12 6.17 10.15
C LYS A 58 -3.39 5.94 11.63
N THR A 59 -2.38 5.48 12.34
CA THR A 59 -2.47 5.26 13.78
C THR A 59 -1.33 5.99 14.47
N PRO A 60 -1.42 6.16 15.80
CA PRO A 60 -0.31 6.78 16.53
C PRO A 60 1.01 6.03 16.36
N ARG A 61 0.96 4.76 16.02
CA ARG A 61 2.16 3.95 15.83
C ARG A 61 2.69 3.99 14.42
N GLY A 62 1.87 4.47 13.48
CA GLY A 62 2.28 4.50 12.09
C GLY A 62 1.16 4.11 11.16
N ARG A 63 1.52 3.78 9.93
CA ARG A 63 0.54 3.41 8.91
C ARG A 63 0.25 1.92 8.95
N VAL A 64 -1.03 1.59 8.81
CA VAL A 64 -1.49 0.21 8.87
C VAL A 64 -2.36 -0.08 7.65
N ALA A 65 -2.13 -1.22 7.01
CA ALA A 65 -2.98 -1.65 5.91
C ALA A 65 -4.24 -2.27 6.46
N THR A 66 -5.36 -1.99 5.81
CA THR A 66 -6.64 -2.58 6.21
C THR A 66 -6.79 -3.96 5.62
N LYS A 67 -7.75 -4.71 6.15
CA LYS A 67 -8.07 -6.01 5.58
C LYS A 67 -8.47 -5.90 4.12
N THR A 68 -9.18 -4.85 3.78
CA THR A 68 -9.58 -4.62 2.40
C THR A 68 -8.36 -4.54 1.49
N ALA A 69 -7.34 -3.81 1.91
CA ALA A 69 -6.13 -3.67 1.13
C ALA A 69 -5.39 -5.01 0.99
N ILE A 70 -5.29 -5.74 2.09
CA ILE A 70 -4.59 -7.02 2.07
C ILE A 70 -5.30 -8.00 1.14
N ASN A 71 -6.61 -8.08 1.25
CA ASN A 71 -7.38 -8.98 0.40
C ASN A 71 -7.25 -8.62 -1.07
N LYS A 72 -7.32 -7.34 -1.37
CA LYS A 72 -7.25 -6.91 -2.76
C LYS A 72 -5.89 -7.22 -3.37
N LEU A 73 -4.84 -6.98 -2.63
CA LEU A 73 -3.50 -7.23 -3.12
C LEU A 73 -3.23 -8.72 -3.26
N GLU A 74 -3.69 -9.52 -2.31
CA GLU A 74 -3.52 -10.95 -2.39
C GLU A 74 -4.26 -11.57 -3.57
N LEU A 75 -5.48 -11.09 -3.81
CA LEU A 75 -6.22 -11.58 -4.96
C LEU A 75 -5.49 -11.31 -6.26
N LYS A 76 -4.91 -10.12 -6.37
CA LYS A 76 -4.18 -9.76 -7.56
C LYS A 76 -2.96 -10.63 -7.77
N LEU A 77 -2.22 -10.89 -6.69
CA LEU A 77 -1.02 -11.72 -6.77
C LEU A 77 -1.36 -13.18 -7.01
N ASN A 78 -2.42 -13.65 -6.38
CA ASN A 78 -2.85 -15.03 -6.58
C ASN A 78 -3.24 -15.29 -8.02
N LYS A 79 -3.87 -14.33 -8.66
CA LYS A 79 -4.19 -14.45 -10.07
C LYS A 79 -2.93 -14.64 -10.89
N ASN A 80 -1.90 -13.85 -10.61
CA ASN A 80 -0.66 -13.96 -11.33
C ASN A 80 0.00 -15.30 -11.11
N GLU A 81 -0.03 -15.78 -9.88
CA GLU A 81 0.55 -17.06 -9.56
C GLU A 81 -0.19 -18.20 -10.26
N THR A 82 -1.49 -18.12 -10.30
CA THR A 82 -2.29 -19.14 -10.96
C THR A 82 -1.93 -19.22 -12.44
N LYS A 83 -1.68 -18.07 -13.03
CA LYS A 83 -1.30 -18.05 -14.43
C LYS A 83 0.01 -18.76 -14.69
N ASN A 84 0.93 -18.66 -13.75
CA ASN A 84 2.26 -19.24 -13.91
C ASN A 84 2.26 -20.74 -13.73
N LYS A 85 1.19 -21.27 -13.23
CA LYS A 85 1.08 -22.70 -13.08
C LYS A 85 0.36 -23.32 -14.24
#